data_f9059a69fe3e9d147f9933b74846e0a2
#
_entry.id   f9059a69fe3e9d147f9933b74846e0a2
#
_cell.length_a   1.000
_cell.length_b   1.000
_cell.length_c   1.000
_cell.angle_alpha   90.00
_cell.angle_beta   90.00
_cell.angle_gamma   90.00
#
_symmetry.space_group_name_H-M   'P 1'
#
loop_
_entity.id
_entity.type
_entity.pdbx_description
1 polymer ?
#
loop_
_entity_poly.entity_id
_entity_poly.type
_entity_poly.pdbx_seq_one_letter_code
_entity_poly.pdbx_strand_id
1 'polypeptide(L)'
;MTQPTVLISGAGIAGPALAHWLAGNGYRVVIVEAAPAIRPGGQTVDLRGAGRDVVARMGLLTAMTERCLFQRGIAWVRSDGTRRAEMPVEAFDGNGIVSALEILRGDLADVLYQATCESAEYRFGTRISAIEQDDDGVRATLTDGDVIQADLVVGADGPHSAVRQLAFGPEEQFIRRLGGYNAWFTAPDMIGLDGWFLMFQAAGGLNASLRPAHDAATAKAGLAFRSEPLEYDRRDPDAQRALLAERFRDAGWYCDELLRAAEQSEDFYFDDFVQVHMDTWSAGPVTLCGDAGYCASPLSGMGTSLALVGAYVLAGELGPAATLDAAGIEAALRRYETVMRPYVDRCQALPGGLDGYAPMSERKIAGAASAMKWVQRWPLRLYAGRKWFSTAESIDLPDYQPA
;
A
#
# COMPACT_ATOMS: atom_id res chain seq x y z
N MET A 1 -23.18 -30.21 -1.07
CA MET A 1 -23.13 -28.84 -0.47
C MET A 1 -22.60 -27.92 -1.54
N THR A 2 -23.21 -26.78 -1.75
CA THR A 2 -22.71 -25.75 -2.68
C THR A 2 -21.42 -25.16 -2.10
N GLN A 3 -20.45 -24.90 -2.96
CA GLN A 3 -19.17 -24.29 -2.58
C GLN A 3 -19.42 -22.87 -2.07
N PRO A 4 -18.96 -22.48 -0.85
CA PRO A 4 -19.16 -21.14 -0.33
C PRO A 4 -18.51 -20.08 -1.24
N THR A 5 -19.23 -18.98 -1.46
CA THR A 5 -18.81 -17.90 -2.35
C THR A 5 -18.31 -16.72 -1.54
N VAL A 6 -17.09 -16.26 -1.83
CA VAL A 6 -16.52 -15.02 -1.29
C VAL A 6 -16.42 -13.98 -2.39
N LEU A 7 -17.09 -12.84 -2.18
CA LEU A 7 -17.00 -11.68 -3.06
C LEU A 7 -15.98 -10.68 -2.50
N ILE A 8 -14.96 -10.36 -3.29
CA ILE A 8 -13.90 -9.43 -2.93
C ILE A 8 -14.02 -8.15 -3.76
N SER A 9 -14.05 -6.99 -3.12
CA SER A 9 -13.99 -5.70 -3.78
C SER A 9 -12.56 -5.20 -3.83
N GLY A 10 -11.99 -5.08 -5.03
CA GLY A 10 -10.64 -4.56 -5.30
C GLY A 10 -9.63 -5.62 -5.74
N ALA A 11 -9.02 -5.39 -6.91
CA ALA A 11 -7.95 -6.23 -7.49
C ALA A 11 -6.55 -5.59 -7.32
N GLY A 12 -6.31 -4.91 -6.18
CA GLY A 12 -5.00 -4.36 -5.85
C GLY A 12 -4.01 -5.45 -5.38
N ILE A 13 -3.52 -5.34 -4.15
CA ILE A 13 -2.63 -6.34 -3.53
C ILE A 13 -3.43 -7.31 -2.64
N ALA A 14 -4.25 -6.76 -1.72
CA ALA A 14 -4.96 -7.57 -0.73
C ALA A 14 -5.97 -8.53 -1.35
N GLY A 15 -6.74 -8.09 -2.35
CA GLY A 15 -7.78 -8.91 -2.99
C GLY A 15 -7.23 -10.17 -3.68
N PRO A 16 -6.32 -10.04 -4.65
CA PRO A 16 -5.71 -11.20 -5.30
C PRO A 16 -4.90 -12.09 -4.33
N ALA A 17 -4.21 -11.49 -3.33
CA ALA A 17 -3.52 -12.27 -2.30
C ALA A 17 -4.51 -13.12 -1.47
N LEU A 18 -5.67 -12.55 -1.10
CA LEU A 18 -6.74 -13.27 -0.42
C LEU A 18 -7.34 -14.36 -1.31
N ALA A 19 -7.57 -14.06 -2.59
CA ALA A 19 -8.11 -15.02 -3.56
C ALA A 19 -7.22 -16.26 -3.70
N HIS A 20 -5.90 -16.09 -3.71
CA HIS A 20 -4.94 -17.19 -3.76
C HIS A 20 -5.17 -18.21 -2.63
N TRP A 21 -5.30 -17.75 -1.40
CA TRP A 21 -5.49 -18.61 -0.24
C TRP A 21 -6.90 -19.20 -0.18
N LEU A 22 -7.92 -18.40 -0.47
CA LEU A 22 -9.31 -18.87 -0.44
C LEU A 22 -9.58 -19.92 -1.51
N ALA A 23 -9.07 -19.73 -2.73
CA ALA A 23 -9.21 -20.74 -3.79
C ALA A 23 -8.53 -22.06 -3.38
N GLY A 24 -7.33 -21.99 -2.76
CA GLY A 24 -6.64 -23.14 -2.19
C GLY A 24 -7.43 -23.85 -1.08
N ASN A 25 -8.23 -23.11 -0.32
CA ASN A 25 -9.11 -23.63 0.73
C ASN A 25 -10.48 -24.11 0.21
N GLY A 26 -10.71 -24.08 -1.12
CA GLY A 26 -11.92 -24.62 -1.75
C GLY A 26 -13.09 -23.65 -1.84
N TYR A 27 -12.89 -22.33 -1.68
CA TYR A 27 -13.93 -21.31 -1.89
C TYR A 27 -14.11 -20.97 -3.37
N ARG A 28 -15.33 -20.64 -3.77
CA ARG A 28 -15.58 -19.90 -4.99
C ARG A 28 -15.28 -18.43 -4.74
N VAL A 29 -14.33 -17.87 -5.49
CA VAL A 29 -13.90 -16.48 -5.32
C VAL A 29 -14.31 -15.65 -6.53
N VAL A 30 -14.98 -14.52 -6.27
CA VAL A 30 -15.29 -13.49 -7.26
C VAL A 30 -14.64 -12.18 -6.83
N ILE A 31 -13.85 -11.56 -7.71
CA ILE A 31 -13.22 -10.25 -7.48
C ILE A 31 -13.85 -9.23 -8.41
N VAL A 32 -14.30 -8.11 -7.85
CA VAL A 32 -14.77 -6.95 -8.63
C VAL A 32 -13.75 -5.82 -8.52
N GLU A 33 -13.44 -5.17 -9.65
CA GLU A 33 -12.47 -4.07 -9.72
C GLU A 33 -13.03 -2.92 -10.57
N ALA A 34 -12.97 -1.71 -10.02
CA ALA A 34 -13.47 -0.51 -10.69
C ALA A 34 -12.67 -0.14 -11.95
N ALA A 35 -11.38 -0.43 -11.99
CA ALA A 35 -10.56 -0.24 -13.17
C ALA A 35 -10.88 -1.26 -14.27
N PRO A 36 -10.67 -0.91 -15.55
CA PRO A 36 -10.94 -1.82 -16.67
C PRO A 36 -9.94 -2.99 -16.79
N ALA A 37 -8.83 -2.93 -16.06
CA ALA A 37 -7.78 -3.95 -15.99
C ALA A 37 -6.91 -3.76 -14.78
N ILE A 38 -5.99 -4.69 -14.51
CA ILE A 38 -4.90 -4.46 -13.53
C ILE A 38 -4.10 -3.24 -13.96
N ARG A 39 -3.92 -2.28 -13.02
CA ARG A 39 -3.22 -1.03 -13.31
C ARG A 39 -1.71 -1.27 -13.33
N PRO A 40 -1.05 -1.02 -14.46
CA PRO A 40 0.41 -1.11 -14.54
C PRO A 40 1.10 0.03 -13.78
N GLY A 41 2.39 -0.12 -13.47
CA GLY A 41 3.20 0.95 -12.87
C GLY A 41 2.85 1.27 -11.43
N GLY A 42 2.72 2.55 -11.11
CA GLY A 42 2.56 3.03 -9.73
C GLY A 42 3.89 3.18 -9.00
N GLN A 43 3.83 3.52 -7.70
CA GLN A 43 5.01 3.67 -6.84
C GLN A 43 5.70 2.32 -6.56
N THR A 44 6.95 2.40 -6.12
CA THR A 44 7.66 1.25 -5.56
C THR A 44 7.09 0.88 -4.19
N VAL A 45 7.04 -0.42 -3.94
CA VAL A 45 6.64 -1.00 -2.66
C VAL A 45 7.67 -2.01 -2.19
N ASP A 46 7.79 -2.12 -0.88
CA ASP A 46 8.76 -3.00 -0.24
C ASP A 46 8.18 -4.41 -0.03
N LEU A 47 9.00 -5.43 -0.29
CA LEU A 47 8.76 -6.80 0.15
C LEU A 47 9.72 -7.13 1.29
N ARG A 48 9.25 -7.01 2.53
CA ARG A 48 10.07 -7.25 3.73
C ARG A 48 9.31 -7.97 4.83
N GLY A 49 10.06 -8.58 5.78
CA GLY A 49 9.51 -9.21 6.98
C GLY A 49 8.38 -10.19 6.68
N ALA A 50 7.35 -10.18 7.50
CA ALA A 50 6.21 -11.09 7.39
C ALA A 50 5.51 -11.05 6.02
N GLY A 51 5.49 -9.90 5.33
CA GLY A 51 4.93 -9.81 3.97
C GLY A 51 5.73 -10.63 2.96
N ARG A 52 7.07 -10.62 3.05
CA ARG A 52 7.95 -11.47 2.24
C ARG A 52 7.74 -12.95 2.55
N ASP A 53 7.56 -13.30 3.82
CA ASP A 53 7.34 -14.68 4.24
C ASP A 53 6.01 -15.22 3.71
N VAL A 54 4.96 -14.39 3.68
CA VAL A 54 3.69 -14.74 3.05
C VAL A 54 3.87 -15.01 1.56
N VAL A 55 4.59 -14.13 0.83
CA VAL A 55 4.90 -14.33 -0.60
C VAL A 55 5.68 -15.63 -0.83
N ALA A 56 6.61 -15.97 0.06
CA ALA A 56 7.35 -17.24 0.00
C ALA A 56 6.43 -18.44 0.21
N ARG A 57 5.47 -18.37 1.17
CA ARG A 57 4.46 -19.42 1.40
C ARG A 57 3.49 -19.55 0.22
N MET A 58 3.22 -18.47 -0.52
CA MET A 58 2.45 -18.51 -1.78
C MET A 58 3.23 -19.18 -2.95
N GLY A 59 4.53 -19.43 -2.80
CA GLY A 59 5.39 -19.91 -3.89
C GLY A 59 5.74 -18.83 -4.94
N LEU A 60 5.46 -17.56 -4.65
CA LEU A 60 5.60 -16.44 -5.61
C LEU A 60 6.88 -15.63 -5.43
N LEU A 61 7.74 -15.96 -4.44
CA LEU A 61 8.91 -15.13 -4.12
C LEU A 61 9.88 -14.99 -5.30
N THR A 62 10.11 -16.05 -6.06
CA THR A 62 10.99 -16.02 -7.25
C THR A 62 10.42 -15.10 -8.33
N ALA A 63 9.14 -15.28 -8.70
CA ALA A 63 8.48 -14.45 -9.72
C ALA A 63 8.44 -12.96 -9.34
N MET A 64 8.29 -12.65 -8.05
CA MET A 64 8.34 -11.27 -7.56
C MET A 64 9.76 -10.71 -7.55
N THR A 65 10.76 -11.52 -7.15
CA THR A 65 12.16 -11.10 -7.11
C THR A 65 12.69 -10.77 -8.52
N GLU A 66 12.28 -11.53 -9.53
CA GLU A 66 12.64 -11.28 -10.93
C GLU A 66 12.10 -9.95 -11.47
N ARG A 67 11.05 -9.41 -10.85
CA ARG A 67 10.46 -8.10 -11.18
C ARG A 67 10.88 -6.98 -10.22
N CYS A 68 11.76 -7.27 -9.27
CA CYS A 68 12.30 -6.24 -8.39
C CYS A 68 13.23 -5.28 -9.15
N LEU A 69 13.20 -4.02 -8.72
CA LEU A 69 14.06 -2.98 -9.26
C LEU A 69 15.47 -3.10 -8.65
N PHE A 70 16.47 -2.77 -9.44
CA PHE A 70 17.83 -2.63 -8.91
C PHE A 70 17.94 -1.37 -8.07
N GLN A 71 18.32 -1.52 -6.80
CA GLN A 71 18.45 -0.45 -5.82
C GLN A 71 19.85 -0.41 -5.24
N ARG A 72 20.50 0.76 -5.24
CA ARG A 72 21.75 1.01 -4.52
C ARG A 72 21.51 1.62 -3.13
N GLY A 73 20.42 2.32 -2.93
CA GLY A 73 20.09 2.99 -1.67
C GLY A 73 19.34 4.30 -1.88
N ILE A 74 19.26 5.09 -0.81
CA ILE A 74 18.67 6.42 -0.82
C ILE A 74 19.73 7.49 -0.60
N ALA A 75 19.64 8.62 -1.31
CA ALA A 75 20.45 9.79 -1.05
C ALA A 75 19.58 11.05 -0.88
N TRP A 76 19.81 11.78 0.18
CA TRP A 76 19.22 13.11 0.40
C TRP A 76 20.08 14.14 -0.34
N VAL A 77 19.45 14.92 -1.20
CA VAL A 77 20.14 15.89 -2.05
C VAL A 77 19.80 17.34 -1.68
N ARG A 78 20.65 18.28 -2.08
CA ARG A 78 20.42 19.73 -2.02
C ARG A 78 19.81 20.21 -3.33
N SER A 79 19.41 21.47 -3.39
CA SER A 79 18.89 22.12 -4.60
C SER A 79 19.88 22.09 -5.78
N ASP A 80 21.18 22.09 -5.51
CA ASP A 80 22.25 21.96 -6.51
C ASP A 80 22.57 20.51 -6.93
N GLY A 81 21.80 19.51 -6.41
CA GLY A 81 22.00 18.10 -6.68
C GLY A 81 23.09 17.43 -5.83
N THR A 82 23.86 18.18 -5.02
CA THR A 82 24.88 17.58 -4.16
C THR A 82 24.26 16.76 -3.01
N ARG A 83 24.86 15.62 -2.69
CA ARG A 83 24.33 14.72 -1.67
C ARG A 83 24.62 15.26 -0.26
N ARG A 84 23.57 15.40 0.55
CA ARG A 84 23.67 15.74 2.00
C ARG A 84 24.02 14.50 2.82
N ALA A 85 23.36 13.38 2.53
CA ALA A 85 23.55 12.09 3.19
C ALA A 85 23.18 10.96 2.25
N GLU A 86 23.66 9.77 2.53
CA GLU A 86 23.37 8.56 1.78
C GLU A 86 23.11 7.41 2.75
N MET A 87 22.27 6.48 2.34
CA MET A 87 22.09 5.19 3.00
C MET A 87 22.07 4.11 1.91
N PRO A 88 23.16 3.35 1.76
CA PRO A 88 23.19 2.20 0.87
C PRO A 88 22.16 1.14 1.28
N VAL A 89 21.70 0.34 0.32
CA VAL A 89 20.71 -0.72 0.58
C VAL A 89 21.23 -1.77 1.56
N GLU A 90 22.55 -2.01 1.57
CA GLU A 90 23.21 -2.93 2.51
C GLU A 90 23.24 -2.40 3.95
N ALA A 91 22.99 -1.11 4.15
CA ALA A 91 22.79 -0.59 5.49
C ALA A 91 21.59 -1.30 6.13
N PHE A 92 21.72 -1.68 7.39
CA PHE A 92 20.67 -2.42 8.13
C PHE A 92 20.29 -3.75 7.49
N ASP A 93 21.25 -4.43 6.84
CA ASP A 93 21.10 -5.77 6.27
C ASP A 93 19.96 -5.86 5.22
N GLY A 94 19.78 -4.81 4.40
CA GLY A 94 18.74 -4.73 3.38
C GLY A 94 17.34 -4.34 3.90
N ASN A 95 17.23 -4.01 5.19
CA ASN A 95 15.95 -3.62 5.83
C ASN A 95 15.89 -2.12 6.18
N GLY A 96 16.68 -1.29 5.50
CA GLY A 96 16.70 0.16 5.66
C GLY A 96 15.46 0.88 5.13
N ILE A 97 15.58 2.18 4.86
CA ILE A 97 14.50 2.97 4.22
C ILE A 97 14.22 2.44 2.82
N VAL A 98 15.27 2.04 2.08
CA VAL A 98 15.16 1.29 0.81
C VAL A 98 15.40 -0.18 1.13
N SER A 99 14.48 -1.04 0.71
CA SER A 99 14.59 -2.49 0.88
C SER A 99 15.43 -3.10 -0.23
N ALA A 100 16.07 -4.24 0.07
CA ALA A 100 16.75 -5.03 -0.97
C ALA A 100 15.77 -5.58 -2.02
N LEU A 101 14.50 -5.76 -1.66
CA LEU A 101 13.43 -6.19 -2.55
C LEU A 101 12.39 -5.08 -2.67
N GLU A 102 12.54 -4.22 -3.67
CA GLU A 102 11.54 -3.22 -4.07
C GLU A 102 10.97 -3.57 -5.44
N ILE A 103 9.66 -3.60 -5.53
CA ILE A 103 8.91 -3.92 -6.76
C ILE A 103 7.93 -2.78 -7.06
N LEU A 104 7.59 -2.56 -8.34
CA LEU A 104 6.49 -1.64 -8.66
C LEU A 104 5.17 -2.25 -8.20
N ARG A 105 4.29 -1.41 -7.65
CA ARG A 105 2.97 -1.85 -7.16
C ARG A 105 2.17 -2.57 -8.25
N GLY A 106 2.25 -2.11 -9.50
CA GLY A 106 1.58 -2.74 -10.64
C GLY A 106 2.15 -4.11 -10.97
N ASP A 107 3.48 -4.29 -10.90
CA ASP A 107 4.12 -5.58 -11.15
C ASP A 107 3.75 -6.60 -10.06
N LEU A 108 3.72 -6.17 -8.79
CA LEU A 108 3.25 -7.01 -7.71
C LEU A 108 1.79 -7.43 -7.91
N ALA A 109 0.92 -6.48 -8.28
CA ALA A 109 -0.49 -6.78 -8.56
C ALA A 109 -0.65 -7.72 -9.75
N ASP A 110 0.16 -7.57 -10.81
CA ASP A 110 0.14 -8.46 -11.96
C ASP A 110 0.59 -9.88 -11.61
N VAL A 111 1.67 -10.05 -10.83
CA VAL A 111 2.10 -11.38 -10.37
C VAL A 111 1.00 -12.07 -9.57
N LEU A 112 0.33 -11.35 -8.67
CA LEU A 112 -0.79 -11.88 -7.88
C LEU A 112 -2.00 -12.22 -8.78
N TYR A 113 -2.30 -11.38 -9.76
CA TYR A 113 -3.36 -11.64 -10.73
C TYR A 113 -3.06 -12.90 -11.56
N GLN A 114 -1.87 -13.01 -12.13
CA GLN A 114 -1.48 -14.19 -12.91
C GLN A 114 -1.54 -15.49 -12.09
N ALA A 115 -1.25 -15.42 -10.80
CA ALA A 115 -1.33 -16.56 -9.89
C ALA A 115 -2.77 -16.97 -9.55
N THR A 116 -3.78 -16.15 -9.86
CA THR A 116 -5.17 -16.35 -9.40
C THR A 116 -6.22 -16.27 -10.49
N CYS A 117 -5.88 -15.77 -11.69
CA CYS A 117 -6.86 -15.54 -12.76
C CYS A 117 -7.53 -16.82 -13.30
N GLU A 118 -6.94 -18.00 -13.08
CA GLU A 118 -7.55 -19.29 -13.44
C GLU A 118 -8.40 -19.89 -12.31
N SER A 119 -8.19 -19.46 -11.05
CA SER A 119 -8.85 -19.99 -9.86
C SER A 119 -9.90 -19.06 -9.24
N ALA A 120 -9.94 -17.80 -9.67
CA ALA A 120 -10.91 -16.79 -9.23
C ALA A 120 -11.55 -16.09 -10.45
N GLU A 121 -12.83 -15.74 -10.33
CA GLU A 121 -13.56 -14.96 -11.34
C GLU A 121 -13.24 -13.46 -11.16
N TYR A 122 -12.71 -12.79 -12.19
CA TYR A 122 -12.46 -11.35 -12.16
C TYR A 122 -13.47 -10.58 -13.00
N ARG A 123 -14.08 -9.55 -12.43
CA ARG A 123 -14.99 -8.61 -13.09
C ARG A 123 -14.40 -7.21 -13.01
N PHE A 124 -13.86 -6.75 -14.13
CA PHE A 124 -13.29 -5.41 -14.27
C PHE A 124 -14.33 -4.39 -14.73
N GLY A 125 -14.07 -3.10 -14.45
CA GLY A 125 -14.93 -1.99 -14.85
C GLY A 125 -16.22 -1.88 -14.02
N THR A 126 -16.32 -2.59 -12.91
CA THR A 126 -17.47 -2.57 -12.02
C THR A 126 -17.08 -2.55 -10.55
N ARG A 127 -17.98 -2.14 -9.68
CA ARG A 127 -17.78 -2.09 -8.22
C ARG A 127 -19.08 -2.36 -7.49
N ILE A 128 -18.99 -2.71 -6.23
CA ILE A 128 -20.15 -2.85 -5.35
C ILE A 128 -20.78 -1.48 -5.12
N SER A 129 -22.07 -1.35 -5.37
CA SER A 129 -22.90 -0.15 -5.21
C SER A 129 -23.89 -0.24 -4.07
N ALA A 130 -24.30 -1.47 -3.69
CA ALA A 130 -25.16 -1.70 -2.52
C ALA A 130 -24.85 -3.08 -1.92
N ILE A 131 -25.07 -3.19 -0.61
CA ILE A 131 -24.91 -4.43 0.18
C ILE A 131 -26.17 -4.60 1.03
N GLU A 132 -26.83 -5.74 0.88
CA GLU A 132 -27.94 -6.17 1.71
C GLU A 132 -27.58 -7.49 2.39
N GLN A 133 -27.83 -7.60 3.70
CA GLN A 133 -27.56 -8.82 4.47
C GLN A 133 -28.88 -9.47 4.84
N ASP A 134 -28.98 -10.79 4.68
CA ASP A 134 -30.12 -11.62 5.06
C ASP A 134 -29.66 -12.94 5.68
N ASP A 135 -30.62 -13.81 6.00
CA ASP A 135 -30.33 -15.13 6.62
C ASP A 135 -29.57 -16.07 5.67
N ASP A 136 -29.59 -15.80 4.36
CA ASP A 136 -28.92 -16.59 3.32
C ASP A 136 -27.51 -16.03 2.94
N GLY A 137 -27.06 -14.95 3.59
CA GLY A 137 -25.75 -14.34 3.40
C GLY A 137 -25.80 -12.87 2.98
N VAL A 138 -25.05 -12.51 1.92
CA VAL A 138 -24.91 -11.13 1.46
C VAL A 138 -25.29 -11.03 -0.01
N ARG A 139 -26.23 -10.14 -0.31
CA ARG A 139 -26.57 -9.73 -1.66
C ARG A 139 -25.84 -8.44 -2.01
N ALA A 140 -24.89 -8.50 -2.93
CA ALA A 140 -24.15 -7.34 -3.41
C ALA A 140 -24.64 -6.93 -4.81
N THR A 141 -25.08 -5.68 -4.97
CA THR A 141 -25.42 -5.09 -6.26
C THR A 141 -24.21 -4.36 -6.83
N LEU A 142 -23.89 -4.60 -8.08
CA LEU A 142 -22.78 -3.96 -8.79
C LEU A 142 -23.25 -2.72 -9.57
N THR A 143 -22.30 -1.88 -9.98
CA THR A 143 -22.61 -0.65 -10.74
C THR A 143 -23.13 -0.89 -12.17
N ASP A 144 -22.91 -2.07 -12.74
CA ASP A 144 -23.47 -2.52 -14.02
C ASP A 144 -24.89 -3.11 -13.89
N GLY A 145 -25.41 -3.23 -12.66
CA GLY A 145 -26.74 -3.73 -12.34
C GLY A 145 -26.77 -5.23 -12.02
N ASP A 146 -25.67 -5.95 -12.17
CA ASP A 146 -25.58 -7.35 -11.77
C ASP A 146 -25.69 -7.49 -10.25
N VAL A 147 -26.22 -8.63 -9.80
CA VAL A 147 -26.35 -8.99 -8.38
C VAL A 147 -25.58 -10.28 -8.12
N ILE A 148 -24.75 -10.25 -7.08
CA ILE A 148 -23.99 -11.42 -6.64
C ILE A 148 -24.47 -11.80 -5.24
N GLN A 149 -24.91 -13.07 -5.08
CA GLN A 149 -25.13 -13.69 -3.78
C GLN A 149 -23.82 -14.30 -3.28
N ALA A 150 -23.39 -13.95 -2.08
CA ALA A 150 -22.16 -14.42 -1.47
C ALA A 150 -22.38 -14.79 0.00
N ASP A 151 -21.59 -15.72 0.51
CA ASP A 151 -21.56 -16.08 1.93
C ASP A 151 -20.74 -15.06 2.74
N LEU A 152 -19.77 -14.40 2.08
CA LEU A 152 -18.90 -13.38 2.68
C LEU A 152 -18.55 -12.30 1.64
N VAL A 153 -18.59 -11.04 2.04
CA VAL A 153 -18.05 -9.91 1.26
C VAL A 153 -16.81 -9.35 1.94
N VAL A 154 -15.73 -9.17 1.18
CA VAL A 154 -14.48 -8.59 1.66
C VAL A 154 -14.16 -7.31 0.92
N GLY A 155 -14.10 -6.17 1.62
CA GLY A 155 -13.57 -4.92 1.10
C GLY A 155 -12.04 -4.93 1.11
N ALA A 156 -11.44 -4.92 -0.08
CA ALA A 156 -9.99 -4.81 -0.32
C ALA A 156 -9.69 -3.65 -1.29
N ASP A 157 -10.59 -2.66 -1.32
CA ASP A 157 -10.72 -1.57 -2.30
C ASP A 157 -10.02 -0.27 -1.88
N GLY A 158 -9.04 -0.39 -0.97
CA GLY A 158 -8.11 0.69 -0.63
C GLY A 158 -8.62 1.66 0.44
N PRO A 159 -7.87 2.75 0.72
CA PRO A 159 -8.15 3.64 1.85
C PRO A 159 -9.49 4.36 1.74
N HIS A 160 -10.03 4.52 0.53
CA HIS A 160 -11.35 5.12 0.23
C HIS A 160 -12.41 4.06 -0.07
N SER A 161 -12.43 2.98 0.70
CA SER A 161 -13.24 1.79 0.50
C SER A 161 -14.75 2.09 0.39
N ALA A 162 -15.33 1.66 -0.75
CA ALA A 162 -16.77 1.70 -0.94
C ALA A 162 -17.48 0.68 -0.04
N VAL A 163 -16.90 -0.50 0.17
CA VAL A 163 -17.45 -1.52 1.07
C VAL A 163 -17.49 -1.01 2.51
N ARG A 164 -16.42 -0.32 2.97
CA ARG A 164 -16.44 0.33 4.29
C ARG A 164 -17.57 1.34 4.40
N GLN A 165 -17.74 2.18 3.39
CA GLN A 165 -18.81 3.19 3.38
C GLN A 165 -20.21 2.56 3.43
N LEU A 166 -20.43 1.48 2.68
CA LEU A 166 -21.73 0.80 2.60
C LEU A 166 -22.07 0.01 3.87
N ALA A 167 -21.10 -0.63 4.51
CA ALA A 167 -21.35 -1.53 5.63
C ALA A 167 -21.13 -0.91 7.01
N PHE A 168 -20.28 0.13 7.13
CA PHE A 168 -19.88 0.71 8.41
C PHE A 168 -20.23 2.20 8.55
N GLY A 169 -20.50 2.90 7.45
CA GLY A 169 -20.87 4.31 7.45
C GLY A 169 -19.87 5.24 6.76
N PRO A 170 -20.09 6.55 6.86
CA PRO A 170 -19.33 7.53 6.08
C PRO A 170 -17.84 7.55 6.43
N GLU A 171 -17.02 7.79 5.41
CA GLU A 171 -15.54 7.71 5.42
C GLU A 171 -14.92 8.57 6.53
N GLU A 172 -15.49 9.74 6.80
CA GLU A 172 -14.98 10.73 7.75
C GLU A 172 -14.90 10.20 9.19
N GLN A 173 -15.67 9.16 9.51
CA GLN A 173 -15.63 8.52 10.83
C GLN A 173 -14.35 7.70 11.05
N PHE A 174 -13.72 7.25 9.98
CA PHE A 174 -12.64 6.27 10.02
C PHE A 174 -11.30 6.82 9.54
N ILE A 175 -11.31 7.83 8.67
CA ILE A 175 -10.09 8.42 8.11
C ILE A 175 -9.47 9.45 9.05
N ARG A 176 -8.19 9.25 9.36
CA ARG A 176 -7.34 10.21 10.03
C ARG A 176 -6.35 10.80 9.02
N ARG A 177 -6.55 12.08 8.66
CA ARG A 177 -5.61 12.82 7.82
C ARG A 177 -4.35 13.20 8.58
N LEU A 178 -3.19 13.06 7.93
CA LEU A 178 -1.89 13.29 8.54
C LEU A 178 -1.30 14.67 8.19
N GLY A 179 -2.05 15.53 7.47
CA GLY A 179 -1.68 16.92 7.21
C GLY A 179 -0.71 17.09 6.03
N GLY A 180 -0.92 16.36 4.95
CA GLY A 180 -0.14 16.51 3.73
C GLY A 180 -0.68 15.65 2.59
N TYR A 181 -0.16 15.91 1.39
CA TYR A 181 -0.54 15.30 0.14
C TYR A 181 0.68 14.77 -0.60
N ASN A 182 0.48 13.80 -1.46
CA ASN A 182 1.50 13.25 -2.31
C ASN A 182 0.98 12.97 -3.72
N ALA A 183 1.85 13.14 -4.70
CA ALA A 183 1.65 12.68 -6.07
C ALA A 183 2.72 11.67 -6.45
N TRP A 184 2.34 10.69 -7.26
CA TRP A 184 3.23 9.70 -7.86
C TRP A 184 2.97 9.64 -9.35
N PHE A 185 4.03 9.59 -10.15
CA PHE A 185 3.94 9.54 -11.60
C PHE A 185 5.25 9.06 -12.23
N THR A 186 5.20 8.71 -13.50
CA THR A 186 6.41 8.42 -14.29
C THR A 186 6.97 9.71 -14.88
N ALA A 187 8.27 9.90 -14.77
CA ALA A 187 9.02 11.00 -15.34
C ALA A 187 10.23 10.47 -16.15
N PRO A 188 10.83 11.25 -17.06
CA PRO A 188 12.16 10.93 -17.61
C PRO A 188 13.22 10.83 -16.50
N ASP A 189 14.21 9.96 -16.64
CA ASP A 189 15.41 10.02 -15.79
C ASP A 189 16.32 11.17 -16.27
N MET A 190 16.16 12.33 -15.66
CA MET A 190 16.87 13.57 -15.99
C MET A 190 18.28 13.63 -15.42
N ILE A 191 18.65 12.69 -14.55
CA ILE A 191 19.83 12.82 -13.68
C ILE A 191 20.80 11.65 -13.87
N GLY A 192 20.32 10.49 -14.35
CA GLY A 192 21.05 9.24 -14.35
C GLY A 192 21.13 8.65 -12.94
N LEU A 193 20.02 8.12 -12.46
CA LEU A 193 19.84 7.66 -11.07
C LEU A 193 20.77 6.52 -10.69
N ASP A 194 21.18 5.67 -11.64
CA ASP A 194 22.11 4.54 -11.42
C ASP A 194 21.78 3.73 -10.16
N GLY A 195 20.51 3.40 -9.99
CA GLY A 195 20.02 2.62 -8.85
C GLY A 195 19.80 3.43 -7.55
N TRP A 196 20.03 4.75 -7.53
CA TRP A 196 19.80 5.57 -6.35
C TRP A 196 18.38 6.16 -6.31
N PHE A 197 17.71 6.02 -5.18
CA PHE A 197 16.55 6.83 -4.83
C PHE A 197 17.05 8.21 -4.36
N LEU A 198 16.72 9.27 -5.08
CA LEU A 198 17.09 10.64 -4.69
C LEU A 198 15.89 11.35 -4.05
N MET A 199 16.12 11.96 -2.90
CA MET A 199 15.12 12.70 -2.15
C MET A 199 15.60 14.12 -1.88
N PHE A 200 14.90 15.08 -2.43
CA PHE A 200 15.07 16.51 -2.16
C PHE A 200 14.00 16.98 -1.18
N GLN A 201 14.45 17.67 -0.13
CA GLN A 201 13.56 18.29 0.86
C GLN A 201 13.81 19.79 0.89
N ALA A 202 12.75 20.59 0.83
CA ALA A 202 12.81 22.04 1.00
C ALA A 202 12.02 22.50 2.23
N ALA A 203 12.43 23.63 2.79
CA ALA A 203 11.69 24.26 3.88
C ALA A 203 10.26 24.58 3.46
N GLY A 204 9.33 24.59 4.43
CA GLY A 204 7.90 24.73 4.14
C GLY A 204 7.17 23.41 3.96
N GLY A 205 7.86 22.27 4.22
CA GLY A 205 7.22 20.95 4.19
C GLY A 205 7.10 20.36 2.79
N LEU A 206 8.07 20.62 1.90
CA LEU A 206 8.12 20.08 0.55
C LEU A 206 9.10 18.90 0.46
N ASN A 207 8.71 17.90 -0.32
CA ASN A 207 9.54 16.74 -0.66
C ASN A 207 9.36 16.43 -2.15
N ALA A 208 10.44 16.38 -2.89
CA ALA A 208 10.48 15.89 -4.27
C ALA A 208 11.43 14.71 -4.37
N SER A 209 11.10 13.72 -5.17
CA SER A 209 11.88 12.50 -5.24
C SER A 209 11.88 11.87 -6.62
N LEU A 210 12.96 11.16 -6.93
CA LEU A 210 13.10 10.32 -8.10
C LEU A 210 13.65 8.96 -7.68
N ARG A 211 13.00 7.90 -8.16
CA ARG A 211 13.40 6.49 -7.93
C ARG A 211 13.64 5.80 -9.26
N PRO A 212 14.54 4.80 -9.30
CA PRO A 212 14.70 3.95 -10.47
C PRO A 212 13.38 3.32 -10.92
N ALA A 213 13.25 3.12 -12.23
CA ALA A 213 12.22 2.33 -12.88
C ALA A 213 12.86 1.18 -13.68
N HIS A 214 12.05 0.33 -14.34
CA HIS A 214 12.59 -0.75 -15.17
C HIS A 214 13.33 -0.24 -16.39
N ASP A 215 12.76 0.78 -17.06
CA ASP A 215 13.43 1.46 -18.15
C ASP A 215 14.36 2.55 -17.58
N ALA A 216 15.65 2.42 -17.86
CA ALA A 216 16.67 3.39 -17.42
C ALA A 216 16.46 4.81 -17.98
N ALA A 217 15.66 4.97 -19.04
CA ALA A 217 15.28 6.28 -19.55
C ALA A 217 14.18 6.97 -18.72
N THR A 218 13.56 6.25 -17.80
CA THR A 218 12.45 6.72 -16.95
C THR A 218 12.76 6.59 -15.46
N ALA A 219 12.01 7.32 -14.65
CA ALA A 219 12.08 7.29 -13.21
C ALA A 219 10.66 7.34 -12.60
N LYS A 220 10.49 6.81 -11.41
CA LYS A 220 9.28 7.04 -10.61
C LYS A 220 9.46 8.29 -9.77
N ALA A 221 8.69 9.32 -10.10
CA ALA A 221 8.71 10.60 -9.44
C ALA A 221 7.69 10.67 -8.31
N GLY A 222 8.04 11.40 -7.25
CA GLY A 222 7.16 11.73 -6.15
C GLY A 222 7.25 13.20 -5.79
N LEU A 223 6.10 13.86 -5.60
CA LEU A 223 5.99 15.20 -5.06
C LEU A 223 5.06 15.16 -3.85
N ALA A 224 5.53 15.60 -2.69
CA ALA A 224 4.71 15.62 -1.49
C ALA A 224 4.87 16.96 -0.74
N PHE A 225 3.78 17.44 -0.18
CA PHE A 225 3.76 18.69 0.56
C PHE A 225 2.84 18.64 1.78
N ARG A 226 3.17 19.44 2.78
CA ARG A 226 2.28 19.65 3.94
C ARG A 226 1.20 20.65 3.61
N SER A 227 -0.01 20.36 4.09
CA SER A 227 -1.14 21.27 4.00
C SER A 227 -2.20 20.91 5.02
N GLU A 228 -2.96 21.92 5.48
CA GLU A 228 -4.28 21.70 6.04
C GLU A 228 -5.17 21.02 4.98
N PRO A 229 -6.31 20.43 5.38
CA PRO A 229 -7.22 19.78 4.45
C PRO A 229 -7.57 20.67 3.27
N LEU A 230 -7.41 20.15 2.06
CA LEU A 230 -7.74 20.85 0.81
C LEU A 230 -9.10 20.37 0.31
N GLU A 231 -9.88 21.31 -0.23
CA GLU A 231 -11.08 20.99 -0.99
C GLU A 231 -10.70 20.85 -2.47
N TYR A 232 -10.76 19.63 -3.02
CA TYR A 232 -10.49 19.34 -4.43
C TYR A 232 -11.29 18.11 -4.88
N ASP A 233 -11.60 18.03 -6.16
CA ASP A 233 -12.21 16.83 -6.73
C ASP A 233 -11.10 15.76 -6.97
N ARG A 234 -11.23 14.61 -6.29
CA ARG A 234 -10.32 13.45 -6.48
C ARG A 234 -10.39 12.85 -7.88
N ARG A 235 -11.37 13.25 -8.70
CA ARG A 235 -11.55 12.78 -10.08
C ARG A 235 -11.06 13.80 -11.11
N ASP A 236 -10.57 14.94 -10.67
CA ASP A 236 -10.05 16.00 -11.53
C ASP A 236 -8.51 16.06 -11.43
N PRO A 237 -7.79 15.32 -12.30
CA PRO A 237 -6.33 15.31 -12.29
C PRO A 237 -5.72 16.68 -12.65
N ASP A 238 -6.42 17.54 -13.40
CA ASP A 238 -5.90 18.84 -13.78
C ASP A 238 -5.94 19.82 -12.59
N ALA A 239 -7.00 19.79 -11.79
CA ALA A 239 -7.04 20.52 -10.53
C ALA A 239 -5.95 20.04 -9.54
N GLN A 240 -5.68 18.75 -9.48
CA GLN A 240 -4.62 18.17 -8.66
C GLN A 240 -3.22 18.60 -9.13
N ARG A 241 -2.96 18.62 -10.43
CA ARG A 241 -1.70 19.13 -11.02
C ARG A 241 -1.53 20.62 -10.75
N ALA A 242 -2.60 21.41 -10.81
CA ALA A 242 -2.57 22.83 -10.47
C ALA A 242 -2.17 23.07 -9.01
N LEU A 243 -2.67 22.26 -8.05
CA LEU A 243 -2.26 22.31 -6.65
C LEU A 243 -0.76 22.02 -6.49
N LEU A 244 -0.23 21.03 -7.21
CA LEU A 244 1.21 20.75 -7.19
C LEU A 244 2.02 21.92 -7.76
N ALA A 245 1.59 22.49 -8.89
CA ALA A 245 2.27 23.63 -9.52
C ALA A 245 2.29 24.87 -8.61
N GLU A 246 1.23 25.13 -7.85
CA GLU A 246 1.20 26.20 -6.85
C GLU A 246 2.24 25.99 -5.74
N ARG A 247 2.45 24.75 -5.29
CA ARG A 247 3.30 24.40 -4.15
C ARG A 247 4.77 24.27 -4.51
N PHE A 248 5.09 23.77 -5.70
CA PHE A 248 6.45 23.38 -6.08
C PHE A 248 7.13 24.33 -7.07
N ARG A 249 6.42 25.33 -7.61
CA ARG A 249 7.02 26.33 -8.49
C ARG A 249 8.19 27.03 -7.78
N ASP A 250 9.34 27.08 -8.45
CA ASP A 250 10.58 27.68 -7.92
C ASP A 250 11.10 27.01 -6.62
N ALA A 251 10.63 25.80 -6.26
CA ALA A 251 11.08 25.10 -5.06
C ALA A 251 12.55 24.64 -5.15
N GLY A 252 13.13 24.68 -6.33
CA GLY A 252 14.51 24.29 -6.61
C GLY A 252 14.67 22.81 -6.98
N TRP A 253 15.93 22.34 -7.10
CA TRP A 253 16.28 21.02 -7.64
C TRP A 253 15.65 20.85 -9.03
N TYR A 254 14.99 19.76 -9.33
CA TYR A 254 14.30 19.49 -10.59
C TYR A 254 12.76 19.64 -10.48
N CYS A 255 12.27 20.46 -9.53
CA CYS A 255 10.83 20.56 -9.28
C CYS A 255 10.04 21.05 -10.50
N ASP A 256 10.56 22.02 -11.26
CA ASP A 256 9.88 22.55 -12.46
C ASP A 256 9.83 21.51 -13.60
N GLU A 257 10.88 20.70 -13.74
CA GLU A 257 10.91 19.56 -14.65
C GLU A 257 9.92 18.47 -14.24
N LEU A 258 9.84 18.18 -12.95
CA LEU A 258 8.89 17.20 -12.40
C LEU A 258 7.44 17.66 -12.57
N LEU A 259 7.14 18.95 -12.41
CA LEU A 259 5.81 19.49 -12.68
C LEU A 259 5.42 19.29 -14.15
N ARG A 260 6.34 19.58 -15.09
CA ARG A 260 6.11 19.34 -16.53
C ARG A 260 5.93 17.84 -16.84
N ALA A 261 6.66 16.97 -16.17
CA ALA A 261 6.48 15.53 -16.32
C ALA A 261 5.13 15.06 -15.75
N ALA A 262 4.67 15.61 -14.62
CA ALA A 262 3.37 15.31 -14.04
C ALA A 262 2.20 15.68 -14.98
N GLU A 263 2.33 16.79 -15.74
CA GLU A 263 1.33 17.21 -16.74
C GLU A 263 1.18 16.18 -17.88
N GLN A 264 2.27 15.49 -18.25
CA GLN A 264 2.33 14.57 -19.38
C GLN A 264 2.15 13.10 -18.98
N SER A 265 2.20 12.80 -17.69
CA SER A 265 2.16 11.41 -17.20
C SER A 265 0.76 10.82 -17.25
N GLU A 266 0.66 9.62 -17.82
CA GLU A 266 -0.58 8.84 -17.89
C GLU A 266 -0.89 8.11 -16.57
N ASP A 267 0.15 7.80 -15.77
CA ASP A 267 0.04 7.10 -14.47
C ASP A 267 0.02 8.06 -13.27
N PHE A 268 -0.36 9.32 -13.50
CA PHE A 268 -0.45 10.33 -12.45
C PHE A 268 -1.47 9.92 -11.39
N TYR A 269 -1.02 9.92 -10.13
CA TYR A 269 -1.83 9.65 -8.95
C TYR A 269 -1.60 10.74 -7.90
N PHE A 270 -2.66 11.22 -7.27
CA PHE A 270 -2.60 12.23 -6.21
C PHE A 270 -3.56 11.85 -5.08
N ASP A 271 -3.09 11.94 -3.83
CA ASP A 271 -3.91 11.65 -2.66
C ASP A 271 -3.36 12.33 -1.40
N ASP A 272 -4.18 12.39 -0.32
CA ASP A 272 -3.73 12.81 0.99
C ASP A 272 -3.05 11.64 1.76
N PHE A 273 -2.16 11.99 2.69
CA PHE A 273 -1.63 11.02 3.63
C PHE A 273 -2.68 10.72 4.69
N VAL A 274 -3.22 9.51 4.65
CA VAL A 274 -4.27 9.07 5.58
C VAL A 274 -3.90 7.80 6.32
N GLN A 275 -4.55 7.59 7.44
CA GLN A 275 -4.70 6.29 8.11
C GLN A 275 -6.18 5.96 8.24
N VAL A 276 -6.51 4.67 8.24
CA VAL A 276 -7.85 4.16 8.54
C VAL A 276 -7.84 3.54 9.93
N HIS A 277 -8.65 4.08 10.83
CA HIS A 277 -8.81 3.59 12.20
C HIS A 277 -10.25 3.14 12.42
N MET A 278 -10.43 1.90 12.82
CA MET A 278 -11.74 1.30 13.06
C MET A 278 -11.71 0.44 14.32
N ASP A 279 -12.76 0.49 15.11
CA ASP A 279 -12.91 -0.33 16.32
C ASP A 279 -13.11 -1.81 15.96
N THR A 280 -13.81 -2.08 14.87
CA THR A 280 -13.97 -3.42 14.29
C THR A 280 -13.88 -3.37 12.77
N TRP A 281 -13.41 -4.45 12.16
CA TRP A 281 -13.30 -4.58 10.70
C TRP A 281 -14.40 -5.43 10.08
N SER A 282 -15.33 -5.93 10.90
CA SER A 282 -16.39 -6.84 10.44
C SER A 282 -17.77 -6.39 10.92
N ALA A 283 -18.77 -6.53 10.06
CA ALA A 283 -20.19 -6.26 10.34
C ALA A 283 -21.03 -7.40 9.72
N GLY A 284 -21.40 -8.40 10.53
CA GLY A 284 -22.00 -9.63 10.02
C GLY A 284 -21.04 -10.34 9.04
N PRO A 285 -21.53 -10.83 7.89
CA PRO A 285 -20.71 -11.48 6.87
C PRO A 285 -20.07 -10.46 5.89
N VAL A 286 -19.73 -9.27 6.35
CA VAL A 286 -18.93 -8.28 5.61
C VAL A 286 -17.68 -7.94 6.42
N THR A 287 -16.51 -7.99 5.80
CA THR A 287 -15.24 -7.65 6.45
C THR A 287 -14.33 -6.83 5.55
N LEU A 288 -13.26 -6.27 6.13
CA LEU A 288 -12.28 -5.45 5.43
C LEU A 288 -10.88 -6.05 5.52
N CYS A 289 -10.08 -5.90 4.46
CA CYS A 289 -8.70 -6.37 4.39
C CYS A 289 -7.79 -5.31 3.76
N GLY A 290 -6.58 -5.16 4.29
CA GLY A 290 -5.62 -4.17 3.83
C GLY A 290 -6.04 -2.73 4.13
N ASP A 291 -5.73 -1.81 3.22
CA ASP A 291 -5.98 -0.37 3.43
C ASP A 291 -7.46 -0.02 3.63
N ALA A 292 -8.39 -0.87 3.17
CA ALA A 292 -9.82 -0.69 3.40
C ALA A 292 -10.19 -0.69 4.88
N GLY A 293 -9.54 -1.53 5.69
CA GLY A 293 -9.82 -1.67 7.12
C GLY A 293 -8.81 -0.99 8.04
N TYR A 294 -7.54 -0.90 7.62
CA TYR A 294 -6.44 -0.51 8.52
C TYR A 294 -5.25 0.13 7.80
N CYS A 295 -5.50 0.98 6.83
CA CYS A 295 -4.45 1.74 6.14
C CYS A 295 -3.48 2.38 7.16
N ALA A 296 -2.19 2.12 6.99
CA ALA A 296 -1.16 2.68 7.87
C ALA A 296 -0.49 3.94 7.30
N SER A 297 -0.95 4.44 6.17
CA SER A 297 -0.35 5.49 5.34
C SER A 297 0.91 5.04 4.57
N PRO A 298 1.17 5.60 3.38
CA PRO A 298 2.44 5.42 2.67
C PRO A 298 3.67 5.77 3.49
N LEU A 299 3.54 6.67 4.47
CA LEU A 299 4.61 7.08 5.39
C LEU A 299 5.14 5.94 6.28
N SER A 300 4.34 4.89 6.48
CA SER A 300 4.74 3.72 7.25
C SER A 300 5.67 2.77 6.49
N GLY A 301 5.57 2.74 5.14
CA GLY A 301 6.19 1.73 4.30
C GLY A 301 5.65 0.30 4.52
N MET A 302 4.51 0.15 5.21
CA MET A 302 4.00 -1.15 5.68
C MET A 302 2.72 -1.62 4.95
N GLY A 303 2.17 -0.82 4.03
CA GLY A 303 0.89 -1.12 3.38
C GLY A 303 0.89 -2.48 2.65
N THR A 304 1.96 -2.79 1.92
CA THR A 304 2.10 -4.07 1.21
C THR A 304 2.15 -5.25 2.18
N SER A 305 2.95 -5.15 3.25
CA SER A 305 3.01 -6.21 4.27
C SER A 305 1.68 -6.40 4.97
N LEU A 306 0.96 -5.32 5.32
CA LEU A 306 -0.37 -5.38 5.92
C LEU A 306 -1.40 -6.04 4.98
N ALA A 307 -1.34 -5.76 3.68
CA ALA A 307 -2.23 -6.35 2.69
C ALA A 307 -2.00 -7.86 2.55
N LEU A 308 -0.73 -8.28 2.39
CA LEU A 308 -0.35 -9.68 2.22
C LEU A 308 -0.61 -10.52 3.47
N VAL A 309 -0.18 -10.02 4.63
CA VAL A 309 -0.36 -10.70 5.92
C VAL A 309 -1.84 -10.76 6.29
N GLY A 310 -2.58 -9.66 6.09
CA GLY A 310 -4.02 -9.64 6.37
C GLY A 310 -4.79 -10.64 5.51
N ALA A 311 -4.45 -10.77 4.23
CA ALA A 311 -5.03 -11.76 3.33
C ALA A 311 -4.74 -13.20 3.78
N TYR A 312 -3.50 -13.48 4.18
CA TYR A 312 -3.09 -14.78 4.69
C TYR A 312 -3.81 -15.16 5.97
N VAL A 313 -3.85 -14.23 6.95
CA VAL A 313 -4.51 -14.48 8.24
C VAL A 313 -6.01 -14.65 8.07
N LEU A 314 -6.66 -13.78 7.26
CA LEU A 314 -8.11 -13.88 7.03
C LEU A 314 -8.48 -15.23 6.41
N ALA A 315 -7.79 -15.66 5.36
CA ALA A 315 -8.06 -16.94 4.72
C ALA A 315 -7.75 -18.13 5.64
N GLY A 316 -6.68 -18.04 6.45
CA GLY A 316 -6.32 -19.07 7.40
C GLY A 316 -7.33 -19.24 8.54
N GLU A 317 -7.87 -18.13 9.05
CA GLU A 317 -8.89 -18.16 10.10
C GLU A 317 -10.26 -18.66 9.59
N LEU A 318 -10.59 -18.37 8.31
CA LEU A 318 -11.76 -18.96 7.66
C LEU A 318 -11.60 -20.47 7.48
N GLY A 319 -10.39 -20.96 7.23
CA GLY A 319 -10.10 -22.38 7.05
C GLY A 319 -10.74 -23.00 5.81
N PRO A 320 -10.86 -24.33 5.76
CA PRO A 320 -11.45 -25.05 4.61
C PRO A 320 -12.93 -24.74 4.40
N ALA A 321 -13.32 -24.44 3.15
CA ALA A 321 -14.69 -24.10 2.75
C ALA A 321 -15.72 -25.18 3.15
N ALA A 322 -15.34 -26.45 3.12
CA ALA A 322 -16.22 -27.56 3.44
C ALA A 322 -16.74 -27.59 4.89
N THR A 323 -16.11 -26.85 5.80
CA THR A 323 -16.44 -26.85 7.25
C THR A 323 -17.04 -25.52 7.72
N LEU A 324 -17.22 -24.53 6.83
CA LEU A 324 -17.65 -23.19 7.19
C LEU A 324 -19.18 -23.06 7.14
N ASP A 325 -19.74 -22.52 8.22
CA ASP A 325 -21.13 -22.05 8.31
C ASP A 325 -21.16 -20.59 8.77
N ALA A 326 -22.32 -19.98 8.85
CA ALA A 326 -22.47 -18.56 9.22
C ALA A 326 -21.86 -18.24 10.59
N ALA A 327 -22.01 -19.12 11.60
CA ALA A 327 -21.41 -18.95 12.92
C ALA A 327 -19.89 -19.10 12.85
N GLY A 328 -19.39 -19.99 12.02
CA GLY A 328 -17.97 -20.19 11.73
C GLY A 328 -17.34 -18.96 11.07
N ILE A 329 -18.04 -18.32 10.12
CA ILE A 329 -17.59 -17.05 9.50
C ILE A 329 -17.40 -15.99 10.59
N GLU A 330 -18.42 -15.74 11.40
CA GLU A 330 -18.34 -14.71 12.46
C GLU A 330 -17.21 -14.98 13.47
N ALA A 331 -17.04 -16.23 13.86
CA ALA A 331 -15.95 -16.64 14.75
C ALA A 331 -14.57 -16.45 14.10
N ALA A 332 -14.42 -16.78 12.82
CA ALA A 332 -13.20 -16.60 12.06
C ALA A 332 -12.82 -15.10 11.91
N LEU A 333 -13.79 -14.24 11.62
CA LEU A 333 -13.58 -12.80 11.50
C LEU A 333 -13.12 -12.17 12.82
N ARG A 334 -13.66 -12.62 13.96
CA ARG A 334 -13.18 -12.19 15.29
C ARG A 334 -11.73 -12.62 15.55
N ARG A 335 -11.37 -13.87 15.18
CA ARG A 335 -9.99 -14.35 15.34
C ARG A 335 -9.02 -13.61 14.42
N TYR A 336 -9.39 -13.38 13.16
CA TYR A 336 -8.66 -12.56 12.21
C TYR A 336 -8.31 -11.19 12.81
N GLU A 337 -9.29 -10.49 13.35
CA GLU A 337 -9.08 -9.19 13.97
C GLU A 337 -8.17 -9.31 15.22
N THR A 338 -8.35 -10.31 16.04
CA THR A 338 -7.51 -10.54 17.24
C THR A 338 -6.04 -10.75 16.87
N VAL A 339 -5.76 -11.52 15.82
CA VAL A 339 -4.40 -11.80 15.35
C VAL A 339 -3.75 -10.57 14.72
N MET A 340 -4.52 -9.84 13.90
CA MET A 340 -3.98 -8.72 13.13
C MET A 340 -3.86 -7.43 13.93
N ARG A 341 -4.71 -7.16 14.91
CA ARG A 341 -4.79 -5.87 15.62
C ARG A 341 -3.44 -5.41 16.18
N PRO A 342 -2.68 -6.24 16.92
CA PRO A 342 -1.38 -5.79 17.46
C PRO A 342 -0.35 -5.44 16.38
N TYR A 343 -0.43 -6.08 15.21
CA TYR A 343 0.45 -5.78 14.08
C TYR A 343 0.06 -4.47 13.41
N VAL A 344 -1.22 -4.27 13.16
CA VAL A 344 -1.78 -3.04 12.61
C VAL A 344 -1.43 -1.84 13.47
N ASP A 345 -1.65 -1.92 14.78
CA ASP A 345 -1.36 -0.83 15.73
C ASP A 345 0.11 -0.40 15.67
N ARG A 346 1.04 -1.36 15.56
CA ARG A 346 2.47 -1.07 15.39
C ARG A 346 2.79 -0.43 14.05
N CYS A 347 2.14 -0.87 12.97
CA CYS A 347 2.33 -0.29 11.64
C CYS A 347 1.76 1.13 11.53
N GLN A 348 0.68 1.42 12.24
CA GLN A 348 0.06 2.75 12.30
C GLN A 348 0.79 3.72 13.23
N ALA A 349 1.67 3.22 14.12
CA ALA A 349 2.56 4.08 14.88
C ALA A 349 3.64 4.65 13.96
N LEU A 350 3.54 5.94 13.61
CA LEU A 350 4.45 6.64 12.69
C LEU A 350 5.47 7.49 13.46
N PRO A 351 6.61 6.92 13.91
CA PRO A 351 7.64 7.72 14.57
C PRO A 351 8.20 8.76 13.61
N GLY A 352 8.03 10.04 13.91
CA GLY A 352 8.46 11.15 13.08
C GLY A 352 7.47 11.55 11.98
N GLY A 353 6.61 10.67 11.49
CA GLY A 353 5.56 10.97 10.53
C GLY A 353 5.99 11.90 9.39
N LEU A 354 5.18 12.92 9.08
CA LEU A 354 5.53 13.95 8.09
C LEU A 354 6.76 14.80 8.49
N ASP A 355 7.12 14.89 9.76
CA ASP A 355 8.32 15.66 10.17
C ASP A 355 9.62 15.07 9.63
N GLY A 356 9.69 13.76 9.45
CA GLY A 356 10.82 13.09 8.81
C GLY A 356 10.76 13.15 7.28
N TYR A 357 9.56 13.13 6.71
CA TYR A 357 9.35 13.04 5.28
C TYR A 357 9.35 14.41 4.57
N ALA A 358 8.62 15.40 5.12
CA ALA A 358 8.50 16.76 4.61
C ALA A 358 8.73 17.79 5.75
N PRO A 359 9.99 18.04 6.15
CA PRO A 359 10.32 18.91 7.27
C PRO A 359 10.02 20.38 6.98
N MET A 360 9.55 21.13 7.98
CA MET A 360 9.16 22.55 7.85
C MET A 360 10.33 23.53 7.80
N SER A 361 11.56 23.11 8.11
CA SER A 361 12.69 24.05 8.17
C SER A 361 14.02 23.42 7.75
N GLU A 362 14.90 24.23 7.16
CA GLU A 362 16.28 23.83 6.79
C GLU A 362 17.07 23.25 7.97
N ARG A 363 16.83 23.75 9.21
CA ARG A 363 17.48 23.22 10.40
C ARG A 363 17.07 21.76 10.67
N LYS A 364 15.77 21.41 10.51
CA LYS A 364 15.29 20.04 10.66
C LYS A 364 15.86 19.15 9.56
N ILE A 365 15.89 19.63 8.31
CA ILE A 365 16.45 18.91 7.16
C ILE A 365 17.94 18.58 7.39
N ALA A 366 18.74 19.58 7.77
CA ALA A 366 20.16 19.42 8.04
C ALA A 366 20.42 18.50 9.25
N GLY A 367 19.60 18.62 10.29
CA GLY A 367 19.66 17.77 11.49
C GLY A 367 19.36 16.30 11.17
N ALA A 368 18.30 16.03 10.40
CA ALA A 368 17.94 14.68 9.98
C ALA A 368 19.02 14.03 9.10
N ALA A 369 19.58 14.78 8.14
CA ALA A 369 20.66 14.29 7.31
C ALA A 369 21.94 14.00 8.11
N SER A 370 22.25 14.82 9.13
CA SER A 370 23.37 14.58 10.03
C SER A 370 23.14 13.36 10.91
N ALA A 371 21.94 13.21 11.48
CA ALA A 371 21.55 12.05 12.27
C ALA A 371 21.68 10.76 11.45
N MET A 372 21.27 10.80 10.18
CA MET A 372 21.36 9.65 9.28
C MET A 372 22.80 9.18 9.06
N LYS A 373 23.77 10.09 8.95
CA LYS A 373 25.20 9.75 8.87
C LYS A 373 25.72 9.06 10.13
N TRP A 374 25.21 9.46 11.32
CA TRP A 374 25.65 8.90 12.60
C TRP A 374 25.02 7.54 12.89
N VAL A 375 23.75 7.38 12.58
CA VAL A 375 22.98 6.15 12.81
C VAL A 375 23.56 4.93 12.09
N GLN A 376 24.19 5.13 10.94
CA GLN A 376 24.83 4.06 10.19
C GLN A 376 26.16 3.58 10.79
N ARG A 377 26.70 4.29 11.81
CA ARG A 377 27.96 3.90 12.46
C ARG A 377 27.74 2.86 13.56
N TRP A 378 28.59 1.84 13.61
CA TRP A 378 28.62 0.89 14.71
C TRP A 378 28.99 1.61 16.04
N PRO A 379 28.34 1.33 17.21
CA PRO A 379 27.27 0.36 17.44
C PRO A 379 25.84 0.89 17.22
N LEU A 380 25.66 2.16 16.86
CA LEU A 380 24.34 2.80 16.71
C LEU A 380 23.49 2.11 15.64
N ARG A 381 24.12 1.56 14.58
CA ARG A 381 23.45 0.82 13.53
C ARG A 381 22.62 -0.37 14.06
N LEU A 382 23.18 -1.14 14.99
CA LEU A 382 22.47 -2.28 15.58
C LEU A 382 21.24 -1.88 16.38
N TYR A 383 21.37 -0.79 17.16
CA TYR A 383 20.25 -0.26 17.93
C TYR A 383 19.15 0.32 17.04
N ALA A 384 19.52 1.10 16.04
CA ALA A 384 18.59 1.71 15.11
C ALA A 384 17.86 0.67 14.24
N GLY A 385 18.57 -0.36 13.76
CA GLY A 385 17.99 -1.45 13.01
C GLY A 385 16.87 -2.14 13.79
N ARG A 386 17.15 -2.52 15.03
CA ARG A 386 16.15 -3.15 15.91
C ARG A 386 14.97 -2.24 16.28
N LYS A 387 15.19 -0.94 16.41
CA LYS A 387 14.15 -0.01 16.88
C LYS A 387 13.27 0.52 15.74
N TRP A 388 13.84 0.76 14.56
CA TRP A 388 13.16 1.49 13.49
C TRP A 388 12.69 0.62 12.33
N PHE A 389 13.34 -0.54 12.13
CA PHE A 389 13.07 -1.40 10.97
C PHE A 389 12.50 -2.79 11.33
N SER A 390 12.28 -3.08 12.62
CA SER A 390 11.73 -4.37 13.08
C SER A 390 10.19 -4.47 12.99
N THR A 391 9.50 -3.39 12.63
CA THR A 391 8.03 -3.40 12.54
C THR A 391 7.52 -4.44 11.56
N ALA A 392 8.21 -4.64 10.44
CA ALA A 392 7.82 -5.64 9.44
C ALA A 392 7.88 -7.09 9.95
N GLU A 393 8.70 -7.36 10.97
CA GLU A 393 8.88 -8.67 11.61
C GLU A 393 8.06 -8.81 12.90
N SER A 394 7.20 -7.86 13.22
CA SER A 394 6.56 -7.76 14.53
C SER A 394 5.30 -8.62 14.67
N ILE A 395 5.03 -9.52 13.74
CA ILE A 395 3.98 -10.53 13.82
C ILE A 395 4.58 -11.92 13.64
N ASP A 396 4.23 -12.83 14.52
CA ASP A 396 4.48 -14.26 14.33
C ASP A 396 3.34 -14.81 13.47
N LEU A 397 3.67 -15.17 12.22
CA LEU A 397 2.67 -15.71 11.30
C LEU A 397 2.18 -17.07 11.79
N PRO A 398 0.86 -17.23 12.04
CA PRO A 398 0.32 -18.54 12.34
C PRO A 398 0.63 -19.55 11.22
N ASP A 399 0.76 -20.82 11.57
CA ASP A 399 0.95 -21.88 10.59
C ASP A 399 -0.41 -22.52 10.28
N TYR A 400 -1.04 -22.01 9.22
CA TYR A 400 -2.28 -22.60 8.72
C TYR A 400 -1.92 -23.75 7.77
N GLN A 401 -2.30 -24.96 8.14
CA GLN A 401 -2.09 -26.12 7.27
C GLN A 401 -2.98 -26.01 6.02
N PRO A 402 -2.45 -26.29 4.83
CA PRO A 402 -3.30 -26.41 3.64
C PRO A 402 -4.31 -27.54 3.83
N ALA A 403 -5.51 -27.32 3.33
CA ALA A 403 -6.60 -28.29 3.37
C ALA A 403 -6.33 -29.53 2.49
#